data_17f5f1c734c6b08c05aef31af809a2ee
#
_entry.id   17f5f1c734c6b08c05aef31af809a2ee
#
_cell.length_a   1.000
_cell.length_b   1.000
_cell.length_c   1.000
_cell.angle_alpha   90.00
_cell.angle_beta   90.00
_cell.angle_gamma   90.00
#
_symmetry.space_group_name_H-M   'P 1'
#
loop_
_entity.id
_entity.type
_entity.pdbx_description
1 polymer ?
#
loop_
_entity_poly.entity_id
_entity_poly.type
_entity_poly.pdbx_seq_one_letter_code
_entity_poly.pdbx_strand_id
1 'polypeptide(L)'
;MKRALLAILLVVVPLLPASAWRILYAEQYYRLYHETLHHYPEDTMEDIEYLELALKADFAPFANPLYALATIHNTTEWERYRYLFYMHVNLQLIHLYLTLGSKYDKMAAYFYNYPWKRQNLESLDTAEKIYKVAYGYWTSAQKWSAMAWDMQDVHLPAIQEWEDENFRVQTGDLNYKDIIDAQVARVEKVRAEFQKMDQHTY
;
A
#
# COMPACT_ATOMS: atom_id res chain seq x y z
N MET A 1 37.83 35.92 -28.37
CA MET A 1 36.44 35.49 -28.68
C MET A 1 36.14 34.06 -28.20
N LYS A 2 36.93 33.00 -28.49
CA LYS A 2 36.62 31.62 -28.06
C LYS A 2 36.46 31.42 -26.54
N ARG A 3 37.29 32.13 -25.71
CA ARG A 3 37.23 32.02 -24.23
C ARG A 3 35.98 32.70 -23.62
N ALA A 4 35.50 33.77 -24.25
CA ALA A 4 34.28 34.45 -23.80
C ALA A 4 33.02 33.63 -24.12
N LEU A 5 32.99 32.92 -25.23
CA LEU A 5 31.91 32.00 -25.62
C LEU A 5 31.80 30.80 -24.67
N LEU A 6 32.97 30.25 -24.23
CA LEU A 6 33.01 29.15 -23.27
C LEU A 6 32.50 29.58 -21.87
N ALA A 7 32.82 30.81 -21.44
CA ALA A 7 32.35 31.37 -20.17
C ALA A 7 30.83 31.61 -20.19
N ILE A 8 30.25 32.06 -21.30
CA ILE A 8 28.81 32.23 -21.45
C ILE A 8 28.09 30.89 -21.46
N LEU A 9 28.66 29.86 -22.09
CA LEU A 9 28.09 28.49 -22.06
C LEU A 9 28.07 27.90 -20.65
N LEU A 10 29.12 28.12 -19.85
CA LEU A 10 29.22 27.66 -18.47
C LEU A 10 28.25 28.35 -17.50
N VAL A 11 27.83 29.59 -17.78
CA VAL A 11 26.89 30.36 -16.96
C VAL A 11 25.43 30.04 -17.35
N VAL A 12 25.16 29.71 -18.63
CA VAL A 12 23.81 29.42 -19.12
C VAL A 12 23.33 28.01 -18.72
N VAL A 13 24.26 27.04 -18.63
CA VAL A 13 23.90 25.65 -18.25
C VAL A 13 23.24 25.54 -16.86
N PRO A 14 23.70 26.25 -15.79
CA PRO A 14 23.02 26.19 -14.49
C PRO A 14 21.72 27.01 -14.42
N LEU A 15 21.40 27.84 -15.43
CA LEU A 15 20.15 28.60 -15.51
C LEU A 15 19.01 27.84 -16.20
N LEU A 16 19.31 26.67 -16.80
CA LEU A 16 18.24 25.79 -17.23
C LEU A 16 17.52 25.29 -15.97
N PRO A 17 16.19 25.52 -15.84
CA PRO A 17 15.47 24.96 -14.74
C PRO A 17 15.70 23.46 -14.75
N ALA A 18 16.33 22.91 -13.70
CA ALA A 18 16.30 21.49 -13.49
C ALA A 18 14.82 21.12 -13.44
N SER A 19 14.30 20.55 -14.50
CA SER A 19 12.96 20.00 -14.52
C SER A 19 12.93 18.93 -13.46
N ALA A 20 12.62 19.30 -12.21
CA ALA A 20 12.38 18.35 -11.17
C ALA A 20 11.31 17.40 -11.72
N TRP A 21 11.65 16.14 -11.86
CA TRP A 21 10.74 15.13 -12.38
C TRP A 21 9.53 15.09 -11.45
N ARG A 22 8.41 15.57 -11.93
CA ARG A 22 7.17 15.64 -11.13
C ARG A 22 6.47 14.30 -11.25
N ILE A 23 6.23 13.68 -10.12
CA ILE A 23 5.31 12.55 -10.03
C ILE A 23 3.91 13.14 -10.06
N LEU A 24 3.12 12.76 -11.05
CA LEU A 24 1.79 13.31 -11.30
C LEU A 24 0.70 12.25 -11.29
N TYR A 25 1.05 11.00 -11.61
CA TYR A 25 0.09 9.94 -11.92
C TYR A 25 0.15 8.79 -10.92
N ALA A 26 -1.00 8.15 -10.73
CA ALA A 26 -1.18 7.00 -9.85
C ALA A 26 -0.17 5.88 -10.16
N GLU A 27 0.05 5.58 -11.42
CA GLU A 27 0.97 4.54 -11.88
C GLU A 27 2.44 4.87 -11.55
N GLN A 28 2.80 6.15 -11.47
CA GLN A 28 4.15 6.56 -11.09
C GLN A 28 4.40 6.30 -9.60
N TYR A 29 3.43 6.63 -8.73
CA TYR A 29 3.51 6.31 -7.30
C TYR A 29 3.54 4.80 -7.07
N TYR A 30 2.74 4.04 -7.80
CA TYR A 30 2.75 2.58 -7.72
C TYR A 30 4.11 1.98 -8.13
N ARG A 31 4.79 2.54 -9.15
CA ARG A 31 6.15 2.13 -9.51
C ARG A 31 7.17 2.46 -8.44
N LEU A 32 7.07 3.63 -7.79
CA LEU A 32 7.91 3.97 -6.65
C LEU A 32 7.74 2.99 -5.50
N TYR A 33 6.49 2.62 -5.17
CA TYR A 33 6.23 1.57 -4.20
C TYR A 33 6.98 0.27 -4.56
N HIS A 34 6.92 -0.18 -5.82
CA HIS A 34 7.65 -1.37 -6.25
C HIS A 34 9.17 -1.24 -6.13
N GLU A 35 9.72 -0.07 -6.45
CA GLU A 35 11.15 0.21 -6.29
C GLU A 35 11.55 0.19 -4.82
N THR A 36 10.79 0.83 -3.94
CA THR A 36 11.04 0.84 -2.49
C THR A 36 10.92 -0.55 -1.89
N LEU A 37 9.86 -1.26 -2.18
CA LEU A 37 9.65 -2.64 -1.70
C LEU A 37 10.80 -3.57 -2.10
N HIS A 38 11.36 -3.40 -3.30
CA HIS A 38 12.47 -4.24 -3.79
C HIS A 38 13.81 -3.87 -3.16
N HIS A 39 14.09 -2.58 -2.97
CA HIS A 39 15.38 -2.10 -2.48
C HIS A 39 15.43 -1.88 -0.96
N TYR A 40 14.29 -1.56 -0.36
CA TYR A 40 14.16 -1.22 1.06
C TYR A 40 12.94 -1.91 1.71
N PRO A 41 12.91 -3.24 1.77
CA PRO A 41 11.73 -4.00 2.23
C PRO A 41 11.35 -3.73 3.70
N GLU A 42 12.23 -3.07 4.46
CA GLU A 42 11.99 -2.68 5.86
C GLU A 42 11.16 -1.38 5.98
N ASP A 43 11.07 -0.58 4.90
CA ASP A 43 10.47 0.75 4.93
C ASP A 43 8.96 0.74 4.63
N THR A 44 8.23 -0.03 5.45
CA THR A 44 6.78 -0.20 5.34
C THR A 44 6.01 1.13 5.34
N MET A 45 6.52 2.18 5.98
CA MET A 45 5.84 3.48 6.05
C MET A 45 5.91 4.23 4.72
N GLU A 46 7.06 4.20 4.05
CA GLU A 46 7.24 4.81 2.73
C GLU A 46 6.40 4.07 1.68
N ASP A 47 6.33 2.75 1.74
CA ASP A 47 5.47 1.93 0.89
C ASP A 47 3.98 2.30 1.04
N ILE A 48 3.52 2.48 2.29
CA ILE A 48 2.14 2.93 2.58
C ILE A 48 1.92 4.32 1.98
N GLU A 49 2.85 5.26 2.17
CA GLU A 49 2.73 6.62 1.66
C GLU A 49 2.59 6.63 0.13
N TYR A 50 3.44 5.88 -0.59
CA TYR A 50 3.35 5.81 -2.05
C TYR A 50 2.03 5.22 -2.53
N LEU A 51 1.53 4.16 -1.91
CA LEU A 51 0.25 3.58 -2.31
C LEU A 51 -0.95 4.48 -1.96
N GLU A 52 -0.91 5.18 -0.83
CA GLU A 52 -1.94 6.18 -0.51
C GLU A 52 -1.93 7.38 -1.47
N LEU A 53 -0.75 7.80 -1.92
CA LEU A 53 -0.61 8.83 -2.96
C LEU A 53 -1.12 8.32 -4.31
N ALA A 54 -0.86 7.05 -4.64
CA ALA A 54 -1.41 6.42 -5.85
C ALA A 54 -2.95 6.42 -5.87
N LEU A 55 -3.60 6.18 -4.72
CA LEU A 55 -5.07 6.25 -4.62
C LEU A 55 -5.65 7.66 -4.77
N LYS A 56 -4.85 8.71 -4.52
CA LYS A 56 -5.26 10.12 -4.55
C LYS A 56 -4.91 10.80 -5.87
N ALA A 57 -3.90 10.30 -6.59
CA ALA A 57 -3.42 10.87 -7.83
C ALA A 57 -4.34 10.55 -9.02
N ASP A 58 -4.30 11.40 -10.04
CA ASP A 58 -4.94 11.11 -11.31
C ASP A 58 -4.20 10.01 -12.05
N PHE A 59 -4.90 9.26 -12.90
CA PHE A 59 -4.28 8.32 -13.82
C PHE A 59 -3.61 9.04 -14.98
N ALA A 60 -2.56 8.46 -15.52
CA ALA A 60 -2.00 8.88 -16.79
C ALA A 60 -3.09 8.83 -17.88
N PRO A 61 -3.12 9.80 -18.82
CA PRO A 61 -4.07 9.75 -19.92
C PRO A 61 -3.95 8.44 -20.69
N PHE A 62 -5.07 7.80 -20.96
CA PHE A 62 -5.08 6.50 -21.65
C PHE A 62 -4.46 6.54 -23.04
N ALA A 63 -4.45 7.71 -23.70
CA ALA A 63 -3.76 7.95 -24.96
C ALA A 63 -2.20 7.99 -24.82
N ASN A 64 -1.68 8.00 -23.58
CA ASN A 64 -0.24 7.99 -23.32
C ASN A 64 0.18 6.67 -22.67
N PRO A 65 0.58 5.66 -23.48
CA PRO A 65 0.90 4.33 -22.98
C PRO A 65 2.18 4.25 -22.12
N LEU A 66 2.97 5.32 -22.03
CA LEU A 66 4.26 5.31 -21.33
C LEU A 66 4.13 5.07 -19.83
N TYR A 67 3.01 5.39 -19.24
CA TYR A 67 2.79 5.28 -17.78
C TYR A 67 1.87 4.14 -17.40
N ALA A 68 0.91 3.75 -18.23
CA ALA A 68 0.02 2.63 -17.93
C ALA A 68 0.81 1.33 -17.69
N LEU A 69 0.33 0.50 -16.78
CA LEU A 69 0.94 -0.79 -16.43
C LEU A 69 0.42 -1.92 -17.32
N ALA A 70 -0.56 -1.61 -18.18
CA ALA A 70 -1.10 -2.50 -19.20
C ALA A 70 -1.26 -1.75 -20.53
N THR A 71 -1.34 -2.49 -21.63
CA THR A 71 -1.71 -1.93 -22.93
C THR A 71 -3.22 -1.72 -22.97
N ILE A 72 -3.66 -0.49 -23.21
CA ILE A 72 -5.06 -0.07 -23.22
C ILE A 72 -5.43 0.39 -24.63
N HIS A 73 -6.47 -0.20 -25.22
CA HIS A 73 -6.88 0.08 -26.59
C HIS A 73 -8.15 0.92 -26.70
N ASN A 74 -8.99 0.91 -25.65
CA ASN A 74 -10.30 1.57 -25.65
C ASN A 74 -10.72 1.99 -24.24
N THR A 75 -11.82 2.75 -24.17
CA THR A 75 -12.35 3.29 -22.89
C THR A 75 -12.84 2.20 -21.94
N THR A 76 -13.36 1.08 -22.46
CA THR A 76 -13.85 -0.03 -21.63
C THR A 76 -12.68 -0.74 -20.92
N GLU A 77 -11.60 -1.02 -21.67
CA GLU A 77 -10.36 -1.54 -21.07
C GLU A 77 -9.78 -0.57 -20.04
N TRP A 78 -9.84 0.74 -20.33
CA TRP A 78 -9.41 1.77 -19.42
C TRP A 78 -10.20 1.81 -18.11
N GLU A 79 -11.51 1.67 -18.16
CA GLU A 79 -12.35 1.63 -16.96
C GLU A 79 -12.04 0.39 -16.12
N ARG A 80 -11.97 -0.80 -16.75
CA ARG A 80 -11.60 -2.03 -16.05
C ARG A 80 -10.20 -1.93 -15.43
N TYR A 81 -9.22 -1.41 -16.16
CA TYR A 81 -7.87 -1.19 -15.66
C TYR A 81 -7.85 -0.37 -14.37
N ARG A 82 -8.59 0.74 -14.33
CA ARG A 82 -8.68 1.59 -13.15
C ARG A 82 -9.33 0.89 -11.97
N TYR A 83 -10.38 0.11 -12.19
CA TYR A 83 -11.04 -0.64 -11.12
C TYR A 83 -10.12 -1.71 -10.55
N LEU A 84 -9.43 -2.47 -11.38
CA LEU A 84 -8.44 -3.46 -10.97
C LEU A 84 -7.27 -2.79 -10.23
N PHE A 85 -6.76 -1.66 -10.74
CA PHE A 85 -5.71 -0.89 -10.06
C PHE A 85 -6.14 -0.47 -8.65
N TYR A 86 -7.31 0.17 -8.51
CA TYR A 86 -7.79 0.59 -7.20
C TYR A 86 -8.02 -0.60 -6.25
N MET A 87 -8.57 -1.70 -6.75
CA MET A 87 -8.72 -2.91 -5.96
C MET A 87 -7.36 -3.41 -5.48
N HIS A 88 -6.42 -3.61 -6.40
CA HIS A 88 -5.08 -4.13 -6.11
C HIS A 88 -4.32 -3.25 -5.10
N VAL A 89 -4.27 -1.93 -5.32
CA VAL A 89 -3.60 -0.99 -4.40
C VAL A 89 -4.21 -1.06 -3.00
N ASN A 90 -5.53 -1.16 -2.88
CA ASN A 90 -6.17 -1.34 -1.57
C ASN A 90 -5.78 -2.67 -0.92
N LEU A 91 -5.66 -3.77 -1.69
CA LEU A 91 -5.19 -5.07 -1.16
C LEU A 91 -3.74 -4.99 -0.67
N GLN A 92 -2.86 -4.32 -1.41
CA GLN A 92 -1.48 -4.08 -0.98
C GLN A 92 -1.41 -3.25 0.31
N LEU A 93 -2.21 -2.19 0.42
CA LEU A 93 -2.30 -1.39 1.65
C LEU A 93 -2.75 -2.23 2.85
N ILE A 94 -3.73 -3.13 2.71
CA ILE A 94 -4.12 -4.04 3.77
C ILE A 94 -2.91 -4.86 4.23
N HIS A 95 -2.18 -5.46 3.28
CA HIS A 95 -0.99 -6.25 3.58
C HIS A 95 0.07 -5.45 4.36
N LEU A 96 0.34 -4.22 3.93
CA LEU A 96 1.30 -3.34 4.59
C LEU A 96 0.84 -2.92 5.99
N TYR A 97 -0.44 -2.59 6.18
CA TYR A 97 -0.98 -2.27 7.50
C TYR A 97 -0.97 -3.47 8.44
N LEU A 98 -1.22 -4.68 7.94
CA LEU A 98 -1.06 -5.91 8.74
C LEU A 98 0.41 -6.13 9.13
N THR A 99 1.34 -5.90 8.20
CA THR A 99 2.79 -5.97 8.46
C THR A 99 3.22 -4.91 9.48
N LEU A 100 2.77 -3.67 9.33
CA LEU A 100 3.07 -2.59 10.27
C LEU A 100 2.51 -2.89 11.66
N GLY A 101 1.26 -3.35 11.75
CA GLY A 101 0.62 -3.73 13.02
C GLY A 101 1.39 -4.84 13.74
N SER A 102 1.93 -5.81 12.99
CA SER A 102 2.71 -6.90 13.56
C SER A 102 4.00 -6.44 14.25
N LYS A 103 4.57 -5.31 13.86
CA LYS A 103 5.75 -4.70 14.52
C LYS A 103 5.43 -4.23 15.95
N TYR A 104 4.17 -3.93 16.24
CA TYR A 104 3.69 -3.50 17.56
C TYR A 104 3.00 -4.63 18.34
N ASP A 105 2.66 -5.72 17.70
CA ASP A 105 2.03 -6.87 18.31
C ASP A 105 3.02 -7.64 19.18
N LYS A 106 2.65 -7.92 20.42
CA LYS A 106 3.51 -8.51 21.44
C LYS A 106 3.34 -10.02 21.59
N MET A 107 2.81 -10.72 20.60
CA MET A 107 2.60 -12.17 20.67
C MET A 107 3.87 -12.96 21.06
N ALA A 108 5.04 -12.48 20.66
CA ALA A 108 6.34 -13.07 20.96
C ALA A 108 7.23 -12.14 21.82
N ALA A 109 6.63 -11.35 22.73
CA ALA A 109 7.36 -10.39 23.51
C ALA A 109 8.34 -11.07 24.47
N TYR A 110 9.62 -10.72 24.37
CA TYR A 110 10.68 -11.18 25.29
C TYR A 110 10.48 -10.66 26.72
N PHE A 111 9.77 -9.57 26.88
CA PHE A 111 9.53 -8.90 28.17
C PHE A 111 8.06 -9.07 28.60
N TYR A 112 7.61 -10.33 28.63
CA TYR A 112 6.26 -10.67 29.07
C TYR A 112 6.23 -10.74 30.60
N ASN A 113 6.40 -9.58 31.26
CA ASN A 113 6.43 -9.46 32.70
C ASN A 113 5.87 -8.11 33.16
N TYR A 114 5.60 -7.99 34.49
CA TYR A 114 4.95 -6.84 35.09
C TYR A 114 5.70 -5.51 34.90
N PRO A 115 7.05 -5.40 35.01
CA PRO A 115 7.72 -4.13 34.80
C PRO A 115 7.48 -3.50 33.42
N TRP A 116 7.20 -4.31 32.40
CA TRP A 116 6.94 -3.88 31.01
C TRP A 116 5.45 -3.83 30.65
N LYS A 117 4.55 -4.11 31.60
CA LYS A 117 3.09 -4.16 31.39
C LYS A 117 2.56 -2.93 30.68
N ARG A 118 2.90 -1.72 31.15
CA ARG A 118 2.40 -0.48 30.56
C ARG A 118 2.84 -0.31 29.11
N GLN A 119 4.14 -0.47 28.83
CA GLN A 119 4.70 -0.34 27.48
C GLN A 119 4.11 -1.36 26.51
N ASN A 120 3.88 -2.58 26.99
CA ASN A 120 3.25 -3.61 26.16
C ASN A 120 1.79 -3.29 25.88
N LEU A 121 1.02 -2.80 26.86
CA LEU A 121 -0.36 -2.38 26.64
C LEU A 121 -0.46 -1.22 25.65
N GLU A 122 0.39 -0.19 25.76
CA GLU A 122 0.48 0.93 24.80
C GLU A 122 0.82 0.44 23.39
N SER A 123 1.72 -0.54 23.26
CA SER A 123 2.10 -1.14 21.98
C SER A 123 0.94 -1.94 21.36
N LEU A 124 0.21 -2.72 22.15
CA LEU A 124 -0.97 -3.47 21.70
C LEU A 124 -2.11 -2.54 21.27
N ASP A 125 -2.32 -1.42 21.96
CA ASP A 125 -3.29 -0.40 21.54
C ASP A 125 -2.91 0.22 20.20
N THR A 126 -1.62 0.40 19.95
CA THR A 126 -1.10 0.87 18.66
C THR A 126 -1.33 -0.18 17.57
N ALA A 127 -1.00 -1.45 17.83
CA ALA A 127 -1.23 -2.55 16.90
C ALA A 127 -2.70 -2.66 16.50
N GLU A 128 -3.62 -2.60 17.47
CA GLU A 128 -5.06 -2.68 17.22
C GLU A 128 -5.55 -1.53 16.32
N LYS A 129 -5.10 -0.29 16.60
CA LYS A 129 -5.45 0.87 15.77
C LYS A 129 -4.98 0.69 14.33
N ILE A 130 -3.75 0.21 14.14
CA ILE A 130 -3.17 -0.05 12.82
C ILE A 130 -3.97 -1.13 12.10
N TYR A 131 -4.28 -2.27 12.73
CA TYR A 131 -5.10 -3.33 12.13
C TYR A 131 -6.49 -2.84 11.74
N LYS A 132 -7.11 -1.98 12.55
CA LYS A 132 -8.44 -1.43 12.26
C LYS A 132 -8.46 -0.51 11.04
N VAL A 133 -7.35 0.15 10.69
CA VAL A 133 -7.26 0.93 9.44
C VAL A 133 -7.48 0.05 8.22
N ALA A 134 -7.00 -1.20 8.24
CA ALA A 134 -7.12 -2.14 7.14
C ALA A 134 -8.58 -2.45 6.74
N TYR A 135 -9.57 -2.33 7.65
CA TYR A 135 -10.99 -2.53 7.29
C TYR A 135 -11.49 -1.51 6.26
N GLY A 136 -11.04 -0.26 6.33
CA GLY A 136 -11.41 0.77 5.36
C GLY A 136 -10.91 0.42 3.96
N TYR A 137 -9.68 -0.06 3.86
CA TYR A 137 -9.11 -0.52 2.59
C TYR A 137 -9.79 -1.79 2.09
N TRP A 138 -10.17 -2.73 2.97
CA TRP A 138 -10.93 -3.91 2.56
C TRP A 138 -12.28 -3.55 1.97
N THR A 139 -13.03 -2.66 2.61
CA THR A 139 -14.30 -2.16 2.09
C THR A 139 -14.14 -1.50 0.72
N SER A 140 -13.06 -0.73 0.53
CA SER A 140 -12.74 -0.11 -0.74
C SER A 140 -12.34 -1.15 -1.81
N ALA A 141 -11.51 -2.13 -1.45
CA ALA A 141 -11.12 -3.22 -2.35
C ALA A 141 -12.33 -3.99 -2.85
N GLN A 142 -13.26 -4.36 -1.96
CA GLN A 142 -14.50 -5.07 -2.33
C GLN A 142 -15.36 -4.25 -3.31
N LYS A 143 -15.48 -2.94 -3.08
CA LYS A 143 -16.22 -2.05 -3.99
C LYS A 143 -15.62 -2.06 -5.40
N TRP A 144 -14.31 -1.86 -5.50
CA TRP A 144 -13.63 -1.82 -6.80
C TRP A 144 -13.58 -3.18 -7.47
N SER A 145 -13.45 -4.25 -6.68
CA SER A 145 -13.54 -5.62 -7.15
C SER A 145 -14.89 -5.92 -7.80
N ALA A 146 -15.99 -5.51 -7.19
CA ALA A 146 -17.31 -5.69 -7.76
C ALA A 146 -17.47 -4.94 -9.11
N MET A 147 -16.99 -3.69 -9.19
CA MET A 147 -17.02 -2.92 -10.44
C MET A 147 -16.15 -3.55 -11.54
N ALA A 148 -14.99 -4.13 -11.20
CA ALA A 148 -14.17 -4.85 -12.16
C ALA A 148 -14.78 -6.18 -12.57
N TRP A 149 -15.53 -6.84 -11.68
CA TRP A 149 -16.21 -8.09 -11.95
C TRP A 149 -17.36 -7.95 -12.96
N ASP A 150 -18.08 -6.84 -12.93
CA ASP A 150 -19.12 -6.53 -13.91
C ASP A 150 -18.56 -6.41 -15.34
N MET A 151 -17.23 -6.32 -15.50
CA MET A 151 -16.50 -6.19 -16.76
C MET A 151 -15.56 -7.38 -17.03
N GLN A 152 -15.84 -8.56 -16.46
CA GLN A 152 -14.93 -9.72 -16.50
C GLN A 152 -14.62 -10.24 -17.91
N ASP A 153 -15.41 -9.90 -18.92
CA ASP A 153 -15.19 -10.29 -20.31
C ASP A 153 -14.09 -9.46 -21.00
N VAL A 154 -13.57 -8.41 -20.34
CA VAL A 154 -12.51 -7.53 -20.83
C VAL A 154 -11.19 -7.95 -20.21
N HIS A 155 -10.36 -8.71 -20.90
CA HIS A 155 -9.09 -9.21 -20.38
C HIS A 155 -7.93 -8.24 -20.60
N LEU A 156 -7.08 -8.09 -19.57
CA LEU A 156 -5.88 -7.26 -19.57
C LEU A 156 -4.66 -8.12 -19.21
N PRO A 157 -4.07 -8.84 -20.17
CA PRO A 157 -3.05 -9.85 -19.90
C PRO A 157 -1.81 -9.35 -19.15
N ALA A 158 -1.46 -8.07 -19.30
CA ALA A 158 -0.31 -7.49 -18.61
C ALA A 158 -0.48 -7.36 -17.08
N ILE A 159 -1.72 -7.42 -16.59
CA ILE A 159 -2.09 -7.34 -15.19
C ILE A 159 -2.95 -8.54 -14.76
N GLN A 160 -2.68 -9.71 -15.32
CA GLN A 160 -3.40 -10.96 -15.02
C GLN A 160 -3.45 -11.24 -13.51
N GLU A 161 -2.37 -10.94 -12.78
CA GLU A 161 -2.33 -11.10 -11.32
C GLU A 161 -3.45 -10.33 -10.61
N TRP A 162 -3.79 -9.14 -11.08
CA TRP A 162 -4.89 -8.34 -10.52
C TRP A 162 -6.26 -8.92 -10.89
N GLU A 163 -6.37 -9.54 -12.07
CA GLU A 163 -7.59 -10.26 -12.45
C GLU A 163 -7.80 -11.51 -11.57
N ASP A 164 -6.71 -12.22 -11.27
CA ASP A 164 -6.73 -13.38 -10.37
C ASP A 164 -7.08 -12.96 -8.92
N GLU A 165 -6.55 -11.84 -8.44
CA GLU A 165 -6.93 -11.25 -7.16
C GLU A 165 -8.44 -10.91 -7.15
N ASN A 166 -8.94 -10.28 -8.23
CA ASN A 166 -10.36 -9.95 -8.37
C ASN A 166 -11.23 -11.19 -8.30
N PHE A 167 -10.86 -12.24 -9.00
CA PHE A 167 -11.56 -13.53 -8.94
C PHE A 167 -11.61 -14.07 -7.50
N ARG A 168 -10.48 -14.09 -6.80
CA ARG A 168 -10.40 -14.58 -5.42
C ARG A 168 -11.20 -13.75 -4.43
N VAL A 169 -11.28 -12.42 -4.61
CA VAL A 169 -12.13 -11.55 -3.79
C VAL A 169 -13.60 -11.86 -4.03
N GLN A 170 -14.02 -12.03 -5.29
CA GLN A 170 -15.43 -12.26 -5.64
C GLN A 170 -15.92 -13.68 -5.28
N THR A 171 -15.06 -14.69 -5.37
CA THR A 171 -15.39 -16.06 -4.95
C THR A 171 -15.30 -16.26 -3.44
N GLY A 172 -14.70 -15.32 -2.70
CA GLY A 172 -14.50 -15.43 -1.26
C GLY A 172 -13.25 -16.21 -0.86
N ASP A 173 -12.43 -16.65 -1.83
CA ASP A 173 -11.14 -17.31 -1.57
C ASP A 173 -10.11 -16.36 -0.94
N LEU A 174 -10.29 -15.06 -1.12
CA LEU A 174 -9.54 -14.02 -0.45
C LEU A 174 -10.50 -13.16 0.39
N ASN A 175 -10.43 -13.32 1.71
CA ASN A 175 -11.23 -12.58 2.67
C ASN A 175 -10.35 -11.93 3.74
N TYR A 176 -9.93 -10.70 3.48
CA TYR A 176 -9.10 -9.96 4.44
C TYR A 176 -9.84 -9.60 5.74
N LYS A 177 -11.17 -9.55 5.72
CA LYS A 177 -11.93 -9.32 6.97
C LYS A 177 -11.62 -10.36 8.01
N ASP A 178 -11.62 -11.63 7.65
CA ASP A 178 -11.34 -12.74 8.57
C ASP A 178 -9.90 -12.68 9.09
N ILE A 179 -8.96 -12.27 8.23
CA ILE A 179 -7.55 -12.10 8.61
C ILE A 179 -7.41 -10.95 9.62
N ILE A 180 -8.03 -9.80 9.36
CA ILE A 180 -8.00 -8.64 10.25
C ILE A 180 -8.67 -8.98 11.59
N ASP A 181 -9.85 -9.61 11.57
CA ASP A 181 -10.58 -10.05 12.77
C ASP A 181 -9.70 -10.97 13.62
N ALA A 182 -9.00 -11.92 13.01
CA ALA A 182 -8.08 -12.82 13.72
C ALA A 182 -6.91 -12.08 14.38
N GLN A 183 -6.34 -11.06 13.72
CA GLN A 183 -5.27 -10.24 14.30
C GLN A 183 -5.80 -9.41 15.49
N VAL A 184 -6.94 -8.76 15.34
CA VAL A 184 -7.57 -7.96 16.41
C VAL A 184 -7.91 -8.86 17.62
N ALA A 185 -8.54 -10.00 17.39
CA ALA A 185 -8.88 -10.95 18.46
C ALA A 185 -7.62 -11.46 19.19
N ARG A 186 -6.52 -11.69 18.46
CA ARG A 186 -5.24 -12.06 19.06
C ARG A 186 -4.69 -10.95 19.95
N VAL A 187 -4.70 -9.70 19.48
CA VAL A 187 -4.26 -8.54 20.25
C VAL A 187 -5.08 -8.41 21.53
N GLU A 188 -6.40 -8.56 21.48
CA GLU A 188 -7.28 -8.52 22.66
C GLU A 188 -6.95 -9.62 23.67
N LYS A 189 -6.70 -10.83 23.17
CA LYS A 189 -6.29 -11.96 24.03
C LYS A 189 -4.98 -11.65 24.77
N VAL A 190 -3.96 -11.19 24.05
CA VAL A 190 -2.65 -10.85 24.64
C VAL A 190 -2.78 -9.67 25.60
N ARG A 191 -3.60 -8.66 25.26
CA ARG A 191 -3.92 -7.54 26.15
C ARG A 191 -4.52 -8.03 27.48
N ALA A 192 -5.47 -8.96 27.43
CA ALA A 192 -6.09 -9.51 28.63
C ALA A 192 -5.07 -10.23 29.55
N GLU A 193 -4.06 -10.89 28.96
CA GLU A 193 -2.97 -11.49 29.74
C GLU A 193 -2.11 -10.42 30.43
N PHE A 194 -1.70 -9.37 29.73
CA PHE A 194 -0.96 -8.27 30.33
C PHE A 194 -1.77 -7.54 31.41
N GLN A 195 -3.08 -7.38 31.24
CA GLN A 195 -3.93 -6.72 32.23
C GLN A 195 -3.97 -7.46 33.57
N LYS A 196 -3.90 -8.79 33.55
CA LYS A 196 -3.90 -9.62 34.76
C LYS A 196 -2.57 -9.60 35.53
N MET A 197 -1.47 -9.20 34.89
CA MET A 197 -0.16 -9.17 35.53
C MET A 197 -0.11 -8.19 36.71
N ASP A 198 0.58 -8.58 37.74
CA ASP A 198 0.87 -7.78 38.96
C ASP A 198 2.36 -7.87 39.31
N GLN A 199 2.73 -7.23 40.44
CA GLN A 199 4.12 -7.21 40.90
C GLN A 199 4.70 -8.59 41.26
N HIS A 200 3.89 -9.65 41.32
CA HIS A 200 4.30 -11.03 41.61
C HIS A 200 4.36 -11.88 40.35
N THR A 201 4.03 -11.29 39.20
CA THR A 201 4.05 -11.97 37.91
C THR A 201 5.38 -11.71 37.19
N TYR A 202 6.20 -12.74 37.06
CA TYR A 202 7.47 -12.74 36.32
C TYR A 202 7.46 -13.80 35.25
#